data_3472fd7a9768d000627c9afab9a96fac
#
_entry.id   3472fd7a9768d000627c9afab9a96fac
#
_cell.length_a   1.000
_cell.length_b   1.000
_cell.length_c   1.000
_cell.angle_alpha   90.00
_cell.angle_beta   90.00
_cell.angle_gamma   90.00
#
_symmetry.space_group_name_H-M   'P 1'
#
loop_
_entity.id
_entity.type
_entity.pdbx_description
1 polymer ?
#
loop_
_entity_poly.entity_id
_entity_poly.type
_entity_poly.pdbx_seq_one_letter_code
_entity_poly.pdbx_strand_id
1 'polypeptide(L)'
;MTRITDMLDFGPGLDIAARSSASISKLQVPENQDNLLVVDATGRAVFLRDQTGRSATLTNWPQGHVRLAVMDGMGGHGHGREAAEAVADGLLRVPACGTLEELGTRLDRLHDELQQRFSQPGDTDSFRRPGTTLTLLEIPPGQSPMLYHAGDSRLYEITAQTVRPLTVDHVPATCFAMHGLLGEEEWWQQVHGEHRPQISQAYILGNAFANPQVLEDGLLPLDAANLPPFLRRLSDRRAVTVRADATYLLATDGFWSCGRPLPWTARWPALMVRPGHSAGAALDALFNDYADHPPANLHIDNVTAIVMRFAQPAPSPDIRNLDETALPAASIPPHF
;
A
#
# COMPACT_ATOMS: atom_id res chain seq x y z
N MET A 1 9.37 11.33 17.55
CA MET A 1 9.18 12.00 16.25
C MET A 1 7.70 12.04 15.94
N THR A 2 7.14 13.21 15.61
CA THR A 2 5.73 13.35 15.20
C THR A 2 5.57 12.70 13.82
N ARG A 3 4.63 11.75 13.65
CA ARG A 3 4.37 11.11 12.37
C ARG A 3 3.56 12.06 11.48
N ILE A 4 3.72 11.95 10.18
CA ILE A 4 3.00 12.79 9.21
C ILE A 4 1.47 12.63 9.33
N THR A 5 0.99 11.50 9.88
CA THR A 5 -0.43 11.17 10.07
C THR A 5 -1.01 11.55 11.44
N ASP A 6 -0.22 12.05 12.40
CA ASP A 6 -0.69 12.31 13.76
C ASP A 6 -1.81 13.38 13.86
N MET A 7 -2.01 14.17 12.80
CA MET A 7 -3.03 15.21 12.71
C MET A 7 -4.30 14.78 11.94
N LEU A 8 -4.37 13.54 11.49
CA LEU A 8 -5.45 13.01 10.66
C LEU A 8 -6.49 12.26 11.50
N ASP A 9 -7.74 12.29 11.04
CA ASP A 9 -8.88 11.62 11.66
C ASP A 9 -9.44 10.54 10.70
N PHE A 10 -9.27 9.29 11.04
CA PHE A 10 -9.76 8.16 10.24
C PHE A 10 -11.10 7.61 10.75
N GLY A 11 -11.69 8.25 11.75
CA GLY A 11 -12.90 7.76 12.42
C GLY A 11 -12.62 6.53 13.30
N PRO A 12 -13.66 6.00 13.96
CA PRO A 12 -13.49 4.94 14.97
C PRO A 12 -13.17 3.56 14.37
N GLY A 13 -13.31 3.39 13.06
CA GLY A 13 -13.16 2.09 12.39
C GLY A 13 -11.77 1.81 11.82
N LEU A 14 -10.89 2.81 11.75
CA LEU A 14 -9.58 2.70 11.12
C LEU A 14 -8.49 3.31 11.99
N ASP A 15 -7.36 2.63 12.07
CA ASP A 15 -6.14 3.12 12.69
C ASP A 15 -5.03 3.07 11.63
N ILE A 16 -4.47 4.23 11.28
CA ILE A 16 -3.54 4.40 10.16
C ILE A 16 -2.34 5.21 10.59
N ALA A 17 -1.16 4.75 10.20
CA ALA A 17 0.09 5.48 10.37
C ALA A 17 0.96 5.37 9.12
N ALA A 18 1.67 6.43 8.79
CA ALA A 18 2.54 6.47 7.61
C ALA A 18 3.90 7.09 7.93
N ARG A 19 4.92 6.59 7.23
CA ARG A 19 6.29 7.11 7.29
C ARG A 19 6.99 6.91 5.97
N SER A 20 7.78 7.91 5.57
CA SER A 20 8.72 7.84 4.46
C SER A 20 10.10 8.29 4.94
N SER A 21 11.14 7.67 4.41
CA SER A 21 12.52 7.98 4.75
C SER A 21 13.42 7.76 3.54
N ALA A 22 14.34 8.69 3.27
CA ALA A 22 15.30 8.54 2.18
C ALA A 22 16.21 7.32 2.38
N SER A 23 16.54 6.98 3.61
CA SER A 23 17.23 5.74 3.98
C SER A 23 17.08 5.50 5.47
N ILE A 24 17.08 4.25 5.87
CA ILE A 24 17.17 3.85 7.29
C ILE A 24 18.62 3.56 7.67
N SER A 25 19.48 3.28 6.70
CA SER A 25 20.91 3.03 6.92
C SER A 25 21.67 4.33 7.23
N LYS A 26 22.84 4.18 7.85
CA LYS A 26 23.77 5.31 8.06
C LYS A 26 24.40 5.83 6.75
N LEU A 27 24.19 5.14 5.64
CA LEU A 27 24.63 5.54 4.32
C LEU A 27 23.61 6.55 3.78
N GLN A 28 24.10 7.73 3.38
CA GLN A 28 23.26 8.78 2.85
C GLN A 28 22.82 8.46 1.43
N VAL A 29 21.51 8.40 1.21
CA VAL A 29 20.92 8.50 -0.11
C VAL A 29 20.68 9.98 -0.39
N PRO A 30 21.12 10.50 -1.54
CA PRO A 30 21.08 11.94 -1.79
C PRO A 30 19.65 12.50 -1.87
N GLU A 31 18.66 11.68 -2.21
CA GLU A 31 17.30 12.11 -2.43
C GLU A 31 16.30 11.02 -2.04
N ASN A 32 15.17 11.41 -1.45
CA ASN A 32 14.00 10.56 -1.30
C ASN A 32 13.10 10.73 -2.55
N GLN A 33 13.05 9.72 -3.40
CA GLN A 33 12.20 9.70 -4.59
C GLN A 33 10.82 9.07 -4.32
N ASP A 34 10.66 8.43 -3.18
CA ASP A 34 9.37 7.93 -2.72
C ASP A 34 8.42 9.06 -2.35
N ASN A 35 7.14 8.78 -2.48
CA ASN A 35 6.06 9.60 -1.94
C ASN A 35 4.97 8.74 -1.31
N LEU A 36 4.14 9.37 -0.52
CA LEU A 36 2.90 8.82 0.00
C LEU A 36 1.79 9.85 -0.10
N LEU A 37 0.56 9.39 -0.18
CA LEU A 37 -0.63 10.22 0.01
C LEU A 37 -1.55 9.52 0.99
N VAL A 38 -1.96 10.23 2.02
CA VAL A 38 -2.99 9.79 2.97
C VAL A 38 -4.06 10.86 3.04
N VAL A 39 -5.28 10.52 2.66
CA VAL A 39 -6.47 11.39 2.82
C VAL A 39 -7.35 10.77 3.89
N ASP A 40 -7.65 11.55 4.93
CA ASP A 40 -8.44 11.11 6.08
C ASP A 40 -9.96 11.17 5.84
N ALA A 41 -10.73 10.71 6.81
CA ALA A 41 -12.19 10.66 6.77
C ALA A 41 -12.87 12.02 6.63
N THR A 42 -12.15 13.12 6.82
CA THR A 42 -12.65 14.50 6.71
C THR A 42 -12.17 15.23 5.46
N GLY A 43 -11.33 14.58 4.63
CA GLY A 43 -10.73 15.16 3.44
C GLY A 43 -9.42 15.91 3.69
N ARG A 44 -8.83 15.79 4.88
CA ARG A 44 -7.49 16.31 5.14
C ARG A 44 -6.48 15.33 4.55
N ALA A 45 -5.53 15.86 3.78
CA ALA A 45 -4.52 15.07 3.09
C ALA A 45 -3.12 15.41 3.60
N VAL A 46 -2.23 14.41 3.64
CA VAL A 46 -0.79 14.57 3.83
C VAL A 46 -0.03 13.85 2.74
N PHE A 47 1.06 14.43 2.29
CA PHE A 47 1.92 13.94 1.20
C PHE A 47 3.32 14.58 1.32
N LEU A 48 4.27 14.19 0.47
CA LEU A 48 5.58 14.83 0.40
C LEU A 48 5.65 15.80 -0.78
N ARG A 49 6.31 16.93 -0.56
CA ARG A 49 6.72 17.88 -1.60
C ARG A 49 8.11 18.38 -1.26
N ASP A 50 9.04 18.30 -2.20
CA ASP A 50 10.45 18.59 -1.97
C ASP A 50 10.98 17.83 -0.74
N GLN A 51 10.65 16.53 -0.65
CA GLN A 51 10.99 15.63 0.46
C GLN A 51 10.46 16.07 1.83
N THR A 52 9.56 17.05 1.86
CA THR A 52 9.00 17.62 3.10
C THR A 52 7.51 17.29 3.19
N GLY A 53 7.07 16.91 4.39
CA GLY A 53 5.64 16.67 4.66
C GLY A 53 4.82 17.95 4.42
N ARG A 54 3.76 17.82 3.64
CA ARG A 54 2.78 18.86 3.33
C ARG A 54 1.39 18.37 3.65
N SER A 55 0.48 19.31 3.84
CA SER A 55 -0.94 19.03 4.04
C SER A 55 -1.79 19.86 3.11
N ALA A 56 -2.96 19.30 2.74
CA ALA A 56 -4.00 19.97 1.99
C ALA A 56 -5.38 19.57 2.55
N THR A 57 -6.43 20.27 2.15
CA THR A 57 -7.81 19.89 2.44
C THR A 57 -8.56 19.80 1.13
N LEU A 58 -9.16 18.64 0.85
CA LEU A 58 -9.94 18.39 -0.34
C LEU A 58 -11.36 18.91 -0.14
N THR A 59 -11.84 19.70 -1.11
CA THR A 59 -13.23 20.14 -1.14
C THR A 59 -14.14 19.02 -1.60
N ASN A 60 -15.35 18.95 -1.04
CA ASN A 60 -16.37 17.94 -1.41
C ASN A 60 -15.94 16.50 -1.16
N TRP A 61 -15.01 16.26 -0.23
CA TRP A 61 -14.63 14.90 0.18
C TRP A 61 -15.75 14.29 1.04
N PRO A 62 -16.25 13.10 0.70
CA PRO A 62 -17.31 12.45 1.48
C PRO A 62 -16.81 12.07 2.88
N GLN A 63 -17.61 12.36 3.89
CA GLN A 63 -17.29 11.98 5.26
C GLN A 63 -17.11 10.47 5.42
N GLY A 64 -16.03 10.06 6.07
CA GLY A 64 -15.69 8.66 6.28
C GLY A 64 -14.96 7.99 5.12
N HIS A 65 -14.77 8.68 4.00
CA HIS A 65 -14.01 8.17 2.87
C HIS A 65 -12.51 8.37 3.12
N VAL A 66 -11.69 7.34 2.87
CA VAL A 66 -10.24 7.38 3.10
C VAL A 66 -9.51 6.95 1.83
N ARG A 67 -8.38 7.60 1.51
CA ARG A 67 -7.49 7.22 0.41
C ARG A 67 -6.07 7.07 0.92
N LEU A 68 -5.43 5.95 0.58
CA LEU A 68 -4.04 5.65 0.91
C LEU A 68 -3.28 5.33 -0.36
N ALA A 69 -2.10 5.91 -0.55
CA ALA A 69 -1.25 5.56 -1.69
C ALA A 69 0.23 5.63 -1.31
N VAL A 70 1.02 4.71 -1.86
CA VAL A 70 2.48 4.77 -1.89
C VAL A 70 2.94 4.83 -3.33
N MET A 71 4.00 5.58 -3.58
CA MET A 71 4.60 5.84 -4.87
C MET A 71 6.11 5.75 -4.73
N ASP A 72 6.75 4.91 -5.53
CA ASP A 72 8.19 4.76 -5.62
C ASP A 72 8.66 5.40 -6.93
N GLY A 73 9.36 6.49 -6.82
CA GLY A 73 9.78 7.28 -7.97
C GLY A 73 11.02 6.70 -8.61
N MET A 74 10.95 6.39 -9.90
CA MET A 74 12.02 5.80 -10.68
C MET A 74 12.36 6.65 -11.90
N GLY A 75 13.60 6.57 -12.34
CA GLY A 75 14.02 7.20 -13.60
C GLY A 75 15.49 7.56 -13.60
N GLY A 76 16.17 7.25 -14.72
CA GLY A 76 17.52 7.73 -15.00
C GLY A 76 17.54 9.26 -15.02
N HIS A 77 18.50 9.89 -14.34
CA HIS A 77 18.73 11.33 -14.23
C HIS A 77 17.93 12.10 -13.15
N GLY A 78 17.38 11.44 -12.12
CA GLY A 78 16.89 12.14 -10.92
C GLY A 78 15.48 12.69 -10.99
N HIS A 79 14.66 12.32 -11.99
CA HIS A 79 13.29 12.80 -12.13
C HIS A 79 12.22 11.88 -11.49
N GLY A 80 12.62 10.79 -10.80
CA GLY A 80 11.70 9.89 -10.10
C GLY A 80 10.88 10.61 -9.03
N ARG A 81 11.51 11.46 -8.23
CA ARG A 81 10.81 12.28 -7.23
C ARG A 81 9.75 13.17 -7.87
N GLU A 82 10.07 13.83 -8.98
CA GLU A 82 9.11 14.70 -9.69
C GLU A 82 7.92 13.92 -10.23
N ALA A 83 8.13 12.67 -10.69
CA ALA A 83 7.07 11.78 -11.13
C ALA A 83 6.16 11.39 -9.94
N ALA A 84 6.73 10.94 -8.82
CA ALA A 84 5.97 10.59 -7.62
C ALA A 84 5.20 11.79 -7.03
N GLU A 85 5.81 12.98 -7.00
CA GLU A 85 5.14 14.22 -6.58
C GLU A 85 4.01 14.61 -7.54
N ALA A 86 4.19 14.45 -8.85
CA ALA A 86 3.15 14.76 -9.84
C ALA A 86 1.95 13.83 -9.71
N VAL A 87 2.18 12.54 -9.38
CA VAL A 87 1.10 11.60 -9.08
C VAL A 87 0.37 12.00 -7.79
N ALA A 88 1.09 12.32 -6.71
CA ALA A 88 0.48 12.78 -5.47
C ALA A 88 -0.41 14.02 -5.70
N ASP A 89 0.09 15.02 -6.44
CA ASP A 89 -0.69 16.21 -6.82
C ASP A 89 -1.90 15.88 -7.71
N GLY A 90 -1.74 14.92 -8.61
CA GLY A 90 -2.83 14.41 -9.44
C GLY A 90 -3.92 13.79 -8.58
N LEU A 91 -3.55 12.92 -7.65
CA LEU A 91 -4.47 12.23 -6.75
C LEU A 91 -5.25 13.19 -5.83
N LEU A 92 -4.68 14.34 -5.46
CA LEU A 92 -5.40 15.40 -4.73
C LEU A 92 -6.57 16.00 -5.55
N ARG A 93 -6.49 15.94 -6.89
CA ARG A 93 -7.54 16.45 -7.79
C ARG A 93 -8.56 15.39 -8.19
N VAL A 94 -8.24 14.11 -8.00
CA VAL A 94 -9.17 13.00 -8.26
C VAL A 94 -10.21 12.96 -7.13
N PRO A 95 -11.52 13.14 -7.42
CA PRO A 95 -12.57 13.01 -6.43
C PRO A 95 -12.56 11.63 -5.76
N ALA A 96 -13.21 11.52 -4.61
CA ALA A 96 -13.49 10.24 -3.98
C ALA A 96 -14.33 9.35 -4.92
N CYS A 97 -13.93 8.09 -5.08
CA CYS A 97 -14.57 7.15 -5.99
C CYS A 97 -15.40 6.12 -5.21
N GLY A 98 -16.65 5.95 -5.62
CA GLY A 98 -17.57 4.98 -4.99
C GLY A 98 -17.53 3.59 -5.61
N THR A 99 -16.93 3.44 -6.81
CA THR A 99 -16.84 2.17 -7.54
C THR A 99 -15.45 1.95 -8.11
N LEU A 100 -15.12 0.68 -8.33
CA LEU A 100 -13.85 0.28 -8.93
C LEU A 100 -13.70 0.79 -10.37
N GLU A 101 -14.79 0.80 -11.14
CA GLU A 101 -14.82 1.31 -12.51
C GLU A 101 -14.52 2.81 -12.56
N GLU A 102 -15.14 3.59 -11.66
CA GLU A 102 -14.88 5.02 -11.55
C GLU A 102 -13.42 5.28 -11.16
N LEU A 103 -12.91 4.55 -10.17
CA LEU A 103 -11.53 4.65 -9.71
C LEU A 103 -10.57 4.35 -10.86
N GLY A 104 -10.74 3.21 -11.54
CA GLY A 104 -9.92 2.81 -12.68
C GLY A 104 -9.90 3.87 -13.78
N THR A 105 -11.10 4.31 -14.22
CA THR A 105 -11.23 5.32 -15.29
C THR A 105 -10.52 6.63 -14.96
N ARG A 106 -10.64 7.10 -13.70
CA ARG A 106 -10.01 8.36 -13.28
C ARG A 106 -8.49 8.24 -13.16
N LEU A 107 -8.01 7.12 -12.64
CA LEU A 107 -6.57 6.90 -12.49
C LEU A 107 -5.91 6.63 -13.83
N ASP A 108 -6.54 5.88 -14.74
CA ASP A 108 -6.02 5.71 -16.10
C ASP A 108 -5.91 7.04 -16.84
N ARG A 109 -6.93 7.89 -16.74
CA ARG A 109 -6.87 9.24 -17.31
C ARG A 109 -5.73 10.07 -16.71
N LEU A 110 -5.55 10.03 -15.40
CA LEU A 110 -4.44 10.72 -14.74
C LEU A 110 -3.09 10.18 -15.21
N HIS A 111 -2.98 8.86 -15.40
CA HIS A 111 -1.78 8.25 -15.98
C HIS A 111 -1.49 8.82 -17.37
N ASP A 112 -2.47 8.83 -18.27
CA ASP A 112 -2.31 9.31 -19.64
C ASP A 112 -1.91 10.79 -19.68
N GLU A 113 -2.56 11.64 -18.86
CA GLU A 113 -2.23 13.06 -18.74
C GLU A 113 -0.79 13.28 -18.28
N LEU A 114 -0.33 12.52 -17.26
CA LEU A 114 1.03 12.63 -16.74
C LEU A 114 2.05 12.02 -17.70
N GLN A 115 1.75 10.87 -18.33
CA GLN A 115 2.63 10.26 -19.31
C GLN A 115 2.87 11.22 -20.49
N GLN A 116 1.84 11.87 -21.00
CA GLN A 116 1.96 12.88 -22.05
C GLN A 116 2.81 14.07 -21.58
N ARG A 117 2.64 14.52 -20.32
CA ARG A 117 3.42 15.63 -19.76
C ARG A 117 4.91 15.30 -19.62
N PHE A 118 5.25 14.07 -19.26
CA PHE A 118 6.64 13.63 -19.06
C PHE A 118 7.29 13.06 -20.33
N SER A 119 6.54 12.86 -21.40
CA SER A 119 7.08 12.51 -22.72
C SER A 119 7.66 13.73 -23.39
N GLN A 120 8.94 13.69 -23.75
CA GLN A 120 9.57 14.79 -24.51
C GLN A 120 9.55 14.49 -26.00
N PRO A 121 9.22 15.48 -26.87
CA PRO A 121 9.33 15.31 -28.32
C PRO A 121 10.78 14.98 -28.71
N GLY A 122 10.96 13.86 -29.41
CA GLY A 122 12.29 13.44 -29.87
C GLY A 122 13.02 12.48 -28.93
N ASP A 123 12.43 12.08 -27.81
CA ASP A 123 12.98 11.05 -26.91
C ASP A 123 12.93 9.69 -27.62
N THR A 124 14.08 9.25 -28.12
CA THR A 124 14.22 7.94 -28.81
C THR A 124 14.35 6.77 -27.83
N ASP A 125 14.60 7.08 -26.56
CA ASP A 125 14.76 6.08 -25.48
C ASP A 125 13.65 6.23 -24.45
N SER A 126 12.53 5.55 -24.68
CA SER A 126 11.36 5.58 -23.81
C SER A 126 11.66 5.05 -22.38
N PHE A 127 12.70 4.22 -22.21
CA PHE A 127 13.12 3.74 -20.90
C PHE A 127 13.80 4.81 -20.02
N ARG A 128 14.11 5.98 -20.58
CA ARG A 128 14.58 7.15 -19.82
C ARG A 128 13.45 8.02 -19.28
N ARG A 129 12.22 7.77 -19.71
CA ARG A 129 11.05 8.47 -19.17
C ARG A 129 10.99 8.26 -17.65
N PRO A 130 10.80 9.33 -16.87
CA PRO A 130 10.53 9.16 -15.45
C PRO A 130 9.22 8.40 -15.23
N GLY A 131 9.19 7.62 -14.19
CA GLY A 131 8.01 6.87 -13.78
C GLY A 131 7.90 6.81 -12.28
N THR A 132 6.83 6.23 -11.81
CA THR A 132 6.66 5.90 -10.41
C THR A 132 5.77 4.67 -10.28
N THR A 133 5.92 3.90 -9.22
CA THR A 133 4.87 2.92 -8.86
C THR A 133 3.63 3.67 -8.39
N LEU A 134 2.49 3.00 -8.35
CA LEU A 134 1.30 3.43 -7.64
C LEU A 134 0.59 2.23 -7.03
N THR A 135 0.60 2.14 -5.70
CA THR A 135 -0.26 1.19 -4.97
C THR A 135 -1.22 2.00 -4.12
N LEU A 136 -2.50 1.99 -4.50
CA LEU A 136 -3.54 2.82 -3.91
C LEU A 136 -4.68 1.97 -3.37
N LEU A 137 -5.14 2.31 -2.16
CA LEU A 137 -6.40 1.86 -1.58
C LEU A 137 -7.37 3.03 -1.48
N GLU A 138 -8.52 2.88 -2.11
CA GLU A 138 -9.69 3.74 -1.94
C GLU A 138 -10.66 3.02 -0.99
N ILE A 139 -11.05 3.67 0.10
CA ILE A 139 -11.85 3.07 1.17
C ILE A 139 -13.14 3.87 1.33
N PRO A 140 -14.20 3.57 0.56
CA PRO A 140 -15.50 4.19 0.75
C PRO A 140 -16.12 3.77 2.09
N PRO A 141 -16.88 4.63 2.76
CA PRO A 141 -17.51 4.30 4.04
C PRO A 141 -18.48 3.12 3.88
N GLY A 142 -18.33 2.11 4.74
CA GLY A 142 -19.20 0.93 4.76
C GLY A 142 -19.04 -0.05 3.59
N GLN A 143 -18.01 0.12 2.77
CA GLN A 143 -17.71 -0.76 1.63
C GLN A 143 -16.33 -1.42 1.78
N SER A 144 -16.09 -2.46 0.98
CA SER A 144 -14.75 -3.05 0.86
C SER A 144 -13.79 -2.06 0.21
N PRO A 145 -12.55 -1.95 0.69
CA PRO A 145 -11.51 -1.19 0.02
C PRO A 145 -11.31 -1.62 -1.43
N MET A 146 -11.03 -0.67 -2.30
CA MET A 146 -10.70 -0.89 -3.70
C MET A 146 -9.22 -0.67 -3.92
N LEU A 147 -8.55 -1.65 -4.50
CA LEU A 147 -7.14 -1.60 -4.88
C LEU A 147 -7.01 -1.13 -6.33
N TYR A 148 -6.08 -0.21 -6.56
CA TYR A 148 -5.49 0.10 -7.85
C TYR A 148 -3.97 0.01 -7.72
N HIS A 149 -3.34 -0.76 -8.61
CA HIS A 149 -1.91 -1.05 -8.51
C HIS A 149 -1.21 -1.00 -9.87
N ALA A 150 -0.03 -0.38 -9.90
CA ALA A 150 0.91 -0.39 -11.03
C ALA A 150 2.34 -0.31 -10.47
N GLY A 151 3.18 -1.28 -10.82
CA GLY A 151 4.56 -1.34 -10.35
C GLY A 151 4.85 -2.56 -9.49
N ASP A 152 5.81 -2.44 -8.57
CA ASP A 152 6.28 -3.47 -7.66
C ASP A 152 6.27 -3.06 -6.18
N SER A 153 5.78 -1.86 -5.86
CA SER A 153 5.33 -1.53 -4.50
C SER A 153 4.19 -2.46 -4.10
N ARG A 154 4.09 -2.86 -2.85
CA ARG A 154 3.17 -3.95 -2.47
C ARG A 154 2.18 -3.56 -1.39
N LEU A 155 1.00 -4.18 -1.45
CA LEU A 155 0.07 -4.30 -0.33
C LEU A 155 0.22 -5.69 0.28
N TYR A 156 0.44 -5.76 1.59
CA TYR A 156 0.48 -7.01 2.35
C TYR A 156 -0.68 -7.11 3.34
N GLU A 157 -1.19 -8.31 3.53
CA GLU A 157 -1.99 -8.70 4.68
C GLU A 157 -1.10 -9.50 5.65
N ILE A 158 -1.03 -9.04 6.89
CA ILE A 158 -0.18 -9.63 7.93
C ILE A 158 -1.07 -10.05 9.09
N THR A 159 -1.08 -11.34 9.36
CA THR A 159 -1.73 -11.94 10.54
C THR A 159 -0.66 -12.40 11.54
N ALA A 160 -1.06 -12.93 12.68
CA ALA A 160 -0.11 -13.49 13.65
C ALA A 160 0.74 -14.66 13.09
N GLN A 161 0.30 -15.30 12.00
CA GLN A 161 0.93 -16.51 11.44
C GLN A 161 1.43 -16.33 10.02
N THR A 162 0.95 -15.32 9.29
CA THR A 162 1.21 -15.22 7.84
C THR A 162 1.54 -13.80 7.41
N VAL A 163 2.37 -13.69 6.38
CA VAL A 163 2.59 -12.50 5.57
C VAL A 163 2.19 -12.85 4.16
N ARG A 164 1.17 -12.20 3.62
CA ARG A 164 0.60 -12.51 2.32
C ARG A 164 0.56 -11.25 1.45
N PRO A 165 1.26 -11.21 0.31
CA PRO A 165 1.10 -10.13 -0.66
C PRO A 165 -0.32 -10.18 -1.24
N LEU A 166 -0.91 -9.00 -1.40
CA LEU A 166 -2.21 -8.77 -2.03
C LEU A 166 -2.07 -8.06 -3.38
N THR A 167 -0.88 -7.81 -3.86
CA THR A 167 -0.57 -7.25 -5.18
C THR A 167 0.19 -8.26 -6.01
N VAL A 168 0.14 -8.11 -7.32
CA VAL A 168 0.99 -8.80 -8.28
C VAL A 168 2.02 -7.81 -8.80
N ASP A 169 3.31 -8.11 -8.64
CA ASP A 169 4.36 -7.21 -9.11
C ASP A 169 4.40 -7.17 -10.64
N HIS A 170 4.50 -5.97 -11.18
CA HIS A 170 4.60 -5.73 -12.62
C HIS A 170 6.06 -5.82 -13.09
N VAL A 171 6.61 -7.02 -13.03
CA VAL A 171 8.02 -7.35 -13.30
C VAL A 171 8.15 -8.39 -14.41
N PRO A 172 9.35 -8.58 -15.01
CA PRO A 172 9.55 -9.56 -16.08
C PRO A 172 9.10 -11.00 -15.73
N ALA A 173 9.27 -11.42 -14.48
CA ALA A 173 8.81 -12.74 -14.04
C ALA A 173 7.29 -12.91 -14.17
N THR A 174 6.51 -11.84 -13.93
CA THR A 174 5.05 -11.84 -14.13
C THR A 174 4.71 -11.93 -15.62
N CYS A 175 5.43 -11.20 -16.48
CA CYS A 175 5.30 -11.34 -17.93
C CYS A 175 5.55 -12.79 -18.38
N PHE A 176 6.62 -13.42 -17.92
CA PHE A 176 6.93 -14.81 -18.25
C PHE A 176 5.85 -15.79 -17.76
N ALA A 177 5.30 -15.56 -16.56
CA ALA A 177 4.20 -16.38 -16.05
C ALA A 177 2.91 -16.23 -16.88
N MET A 178 2.58 -15.01 -17.35
CA MET A 178 1.44 -14.75 -18.24
C MET A 178 1.58 -15.51 -19.57
N HIS A 179 2.80 -15.68 -20.07
CA HIS A 179 3.09 -16.46 -21.28
C HIS A 179 3.27 -17.96 -21.02
N GLY A 180 3.07 -18.45 -19.79
CA GLY A 180 3.21 -19.86 -19.44
C GLY A 180 4.66 -20.36 -19.37
N LEU A 181 5.63 -19.44 -19.28
CA LEU A 181 7.07 -19.76 -19.20
C LEU A 181 7.54 -19.99 -17.76
N LEU A 182 6.77 -19.53 -16.77
CA LEU A 182 7.03 -19.77 -15.35
C LEU A 182 5.79 -20.36 -14.68
N GLY A 183 6.02 -21.40 -13.87
CA GLY A 183 5.02 -21.93 -12.95
C GLY A 183 4.92 -21.12 -11.66
N GLU A 184 3.97 -21.50 -10.77
CA GLU A 184 3.71 -20.79 -9.50
C GLU A 184 4.94 -20.74 -8.61
N GLU A 185 5.64 -21.86 -8.41
CA GLU A 185 6.81 -21.95 -7.53
C GLU A 185 7.98 -21.11 -8.07
N GLU A 186 8.25 -21.19 -9.37
CA GLU A 186 9.33 -20.43 -10.02
C GLU A 186 9.05 -18.93 -10.00
N TRP A 187 7.79 -18.54 -10.27
CA TRP A 187 7.35 -17.14 -10.17
C TRP A 187 7.53 -16.62 -8.75
N TRP A 188 7.05 -17.40 -7.75
CA TRP A 188 7.18 -17.01 -6.34
C TRP A 188 8.62 -16.81 -5.93
N GLN A 189 9.51 -17.72 -6.35
CA GLN A 189 10.94 -17.62 -6.06
C GLN A 189 11.57 -16.38 -6.70
N GLN A 190 11.21 -16.05 -7.93
CA GLN A 190 11.80 -14.91 -8.64
C GLN A 190 11.24 -13.55 -8.14
N VAL A 191 10.01 -13.50 -7.65
CA VAL A 191 9.36 -12.26 -7.22
C VAL A 191 9.52 -12.01 -5.72
N HIS A 192 9.40 -13.04 -4.90
CA HIS A 192 9.41 -12.92 -3.44
C HIS A 192 10.62 -13.57 -2.77
N GLY A 193 11.27 -14.53 -3.41
CA GLY A 193 12.47 -15.21 -2.89
C GLY A 193 13.76 -14.45 -3.18
N GLU A 194 13.81 -13.71 -4.28
CA GLU A 194 14.91 -12.85 -4.69
C GLU A 194 14.36 -11.49 -5.11
N HIS A 195 15.06 -10.42 -4.78
CA HIS A 195 14.72 -9.11 -5.34
C HIS A 195 15.52 -8.85 -6.60
N ARG A 196 14.83 -8.41 -7.65
CA ARG A 196 15.43 -7.97 -8.92
C ARG A 196 14.86 -6.61 -9.28
N PRO A 197 15.67 -5.53 -9.31
CA PRO A 197 15.20 -4.17 -9.57
C PRO A 197 14.86 -3.98 -11.05
N GLN A 198 13.89 -4.71 -11.57
CA GLN A 198 13.42 -4.64 -12.95
C GLN A 198 11.91 -4.51 -12.94
N ILE A 199 11.41 -3.55 -13.69
CA ILE A 199 9.98 -3.29 -13.81
C ILE A 199 9.53 -3.43 -15.27
N SER A 200 8.39 -4.08 -15.48
CA SER A 200 7.76 -4.20 -16.80
C SER A 200 6.63 -3.21 -17.02
N GLN A 201 6.08 -2.65 -15.94
CA GLN A 201 5.05 -1.62 -16.00
C GLN A 201 5.08 -0.75 -14.76
N ALA A 202 5.01 0.57 -14.96
CA ALA A 202 4.85 1.53 -13.89
C ALA A 202 3.98 2.71 -14.34
N TYR A 203 3.47 3.43 -13.36
CA TYR A 203 2.65 4.62 -13.57
C TYR A 203 3.50 5.74 -14.18
N ILE A 204 2.98 6.44 -15.18
CA ILE A 204 3.68 7.40 -16.06
C ILE A 204 4.62 6.70 -17.07
N LEU A 205 5.43 5.74 -16.62
CA LEU A 205 6.41 5.07 -17.46
C LEU A 205 5.75 4.39 -18.68
N GLY A 206 4.71 3.61 -18.45
CA GLY A 206 4.07 2.76 -19.47
C GLY A 206 4.31 1.29 -19.20
N ASN A 207 4.15 0.44 -20.23
CA ASN A 207 4.26 -1.01 -20.08
C ASN A 207 5.15 -1.66 -21.14
N ALA A 208 5.79 -2.77 -20.78
CA ALA A 208 6.62 -3.62 -21.65
C ALA A 208 6.19 -5.10 -21.58
N PHE A 209 4.91 -5.38 -21.31
CA PHE A 209 4.41 -6.74 -21.19
C PHE A 209 4.32 -7.47 -22.53
N ALA A 210 3.99 -6.75 -23.59
CA ALA A 210 3.94 -7.34 -24.94
C ALA A 210 5.35 -7.63 -25.50
N ASN A 211 6.29 -6.72 -25.24
CA ASN A 211 7.68 -6.86 -25.68
C ASN A 211 8.61 -6.20 -24.64
N PRO A 212 9.43 -6.98 -23.92
CA PRO A 212 10.33 -6.44 -22.89
C PRO A 212 11.38 -5.42 -23.41
N GLN A 213 11.57 -5.32 -24.72
CA GLN A 213 12.51 -4.37 -25.34
C GLN A 213 11.81 -3.07 -25.81
N VAL A 214 10.50 -3.01 -25.73
CA VAL A 214 9.70 -1.87 -26.20
C VAL A 214 8.77 -1.42 -25.08
N LEU A 215 8.95 -0.20 -24.66
CA LEU A 215 8.04 0.43 -23.72
C LEU A 215 6.88 1.07 -24.50
N GLU A 216 5.69 0.55 -24.29
CA GLU A 216 4.45 1.05 -24.86
C GLU A 216 3.80 2.08 -23.92
N ASP A 217 3.10 3.04 -24.49
CA ASP A 217 2.29 3.99 -23.74
C ASP A 217 1.04 3.31 -23.14
N GLY A 218 0.54 3.88 -22.05
CA GLY A 218 -0.60 3.33 -21.32
C GLY A 218 -0.23 2.21 -20.36
N LEU A 219 -1.22 1.75 -19.61
CA LEU A 219 -1.11 0.63 -18.68
C LEU A 219 -1.90 -0.57 -19.20
N LEU A 220 -1.31 -1.76 -19.11
CA LEU A 220 -2.01 -3.02 -19.32
C LEU A 220 -2.62 -3.47 -17.99
N PRO A 221 -3.95 -3.46 -17.82
CA PRO A 221 -4.57 -4.02 -16.62
C PRO A 221 -4.29 -5.53 -16.51
N LEU A 222 -3.81 -5.97 -15.35
CA LEU A 222 -3.61 -7.38 -15.07
C LEU A 222 -4.84 -7.93 -14.34
N ASP A 223 -5.57 -8.81 -15.02
CA ASP A 223 -6.82 -9.36 -14.52
C ASP A 223 -6.96 -10.87 -14.79
N ALA A 224 -8.14 -11.41 -14.51
CA ALA A 224 -8.41 -12.83 -14.70
C ALA A 224 -8.34 -13.30 -16.16
N ALA A 225 -8.35 -12.38 -17.15
CA ALA A 225 -8.28 -12.73 -18.58
C ALA A 225 -6.82 -12.98 -19.01
N ASN A 226 -5.86 -12.24 -18.45
CA ASN A 226 -4.45 -12.33 -18.84
C ASN A 226 -3.54 -12.96 -17.77
N LEU A 227 -3.93 -12.96 -16.50
CA LEU A 227 -3.13 -13.60 -15.44
C LEU A 227 -3.27 -15.12 -15.45
N PRO A 228 -2.18 -15.87 -15.19
CA PRO A 228 -2.26 -17.31 -15.00
C PRO A 228 -3.13 -17.67 -13.80
N PRO A 229 -3.71 -18.89 -13.73
CA PRO A 229 -4.69 -19.28 -12.70
C PRO A 229 -4.26 -18.99 -11.26
N PHE A 230 -2.98 -19.16 -10.93
CA PHE A 230 -2.46 -18.95 -9.59
C PHE A 230 -2.32 -17.47 -9.19
N LEU A 231 -2.36 -16.52 -10.15
CA LEU A 231 -2.30 -15.08 -9.92
C LEU A 231 -3.65 -14.37 -10.05
N ARG A 232 -4.69 -14.99 -10.60
CA ARG A 232 -5.98 -14.34 -10.90
C ARG A 232 -6.61 -13.62 -9.70
N ARG A 233 -6.38 -14.13 -8.49
CA ARG A 233 -6.85 -13.49 -7.24
C ARG A 233 -6.09 -12.19 -6.89
N LEU A 234 -4.97 -11.92 -7.56
CA LEU A 234 -4.11 -10.76 -7.35
C LEU A 234 -4.28 -9.70 -8.45
N SER A 235 -5.39 -9.75 -9.22
CA SER A 235 -5.69 -8.70 -10.22
C SER A 235 -5.37 -7.31 -9.66
N ASP A 236 -4.74 -6.48 -10.49
CA ASP A 236 -4.20 -5.17 -10.06
C ASP A 236 -5.29 -4.12 -9.76
N ARG A 237 -6.53 -4.38 -10.20
CA ARG A 237 -7.71 -3.55 -9.95
C ARG A 237 -8.83 -4.43 -9.41
N ARG A 238 -9.12 -4.32 -8.12
CA ARG A 238 -10.14 -5.16 -7.49
C ARG A 238 -10.59 -4.64 -6.13
N ALA A 239 -11.74 -5.11 -5.68
CA ALA A 239 -12.10 -4.99 -4.26
C ALA A 239 -11.19 -5.91 -3.41
N VAL A 240 -10.82 -5.45 -2.23
CA VAL A 240 -10.01 -6.19 -1.26
C VAL A 240 -10.88 -6.64 -0.10
N THR A 241 -10.92 -7.94 0.15
CA THR A 241 -11.54 -8.45 1.36
C THR A 241 -10.60 -8.21 2.54
N VAL A 242 -11.08 -7.50 3.56
CA VAL A 242 -10.30 -7.16 4.74
C VAL A 242 -10.76 -7.93 5.97
N ARG A 243 -9.81 -8.17 6.90
CA ARG A 243 -9.99 -8.91 8.14
C ARG A 243 -9.71 -7.99 9.32
N ALA A 244 -10.52 -8.07 10.36
CA ALA A 244 -10.32 -7.28 11.58
C ALA A 244 -9.11 -7.72 12.42
N ASP A 245 -8.65 -8.98 12.25
CA ASP A 245 -7.50 -9.54 12.96
C ASP A 245 -6.17 -9.39 12.21
N ALA A 246 -6.17 -8.71 11.05
CA ALA A 246 -4.99 -8.46 10.24
C ALA A 246 -4.50 -7.02 10.34
N THR A 247 -3.22 -6.85 10.10
CA THR A 247 -2.58 -5.56 9.82
C THR A 247 -2.26 -5.50 8.33
N TYR A 248 -2.56 -4.38 7.69
CA TYR A 248 -2.27 -4.15 6.28
C TYR A 248 -1.09 -3.21 6.14
N LEU A 249 -0.19 -3.52 5.22
CA LEU A 249 1.01 -2.74 4.95
C LEU A 249 1.08 -2.42 3.47
N LEU A 250 0.97 -1.13 3.12
CA LEU A 250 1.39 -0.62 1.81
C LEU A 250 2.84 -0.18 1.95
N ALA A 251 3.72 -0.64 1.07
CA ALA A 251 5.13 -0.27 1.14
C ALA A 251 5.80 -0.26 -0.23
N THR A 252 6.82 0.58 -0.38
CA THR A 252 7.74 0.59 -1.51
C THR A 252 8.77 -0.53 -1.37
N ASP A 253 9.48 -0.86 -2.44
CA ASP A 253 10.36 -2.03 -2.53
C ASP A 253 11.61 -1.93 -1.64
N GLY A 254 11.97 -0.74 -1.17
CA GLY A 254 13.07 -0.53 -0.23
C GLY A 254 13.01 -1.42 1.02
N PHE A 255 11.84 -1.95 1.38
CA PHE A 255 11.71 -2.92 2.47
C PHE A 255 12.14 -4.34 2.11
N TRP A 256 12.18 -4.70 0.84
CA TRP A 256 12.62 -6.03 0.37
C TRP A 256 13.66 -5.98 -0.74
N SER A 257 14.23 -4.80 -1.02
CA SER A 257 15.34 -4.60 -1.95
C SER A 257 16.64 -5.20 -1.39
N CYS A 258 16.66 -6.54 -1.28
CA CYS A 258 17.77 -7.32 -0.75
C CYS A 258 17.83 -8.71 -1.41
N GLY A 259 19.00 -9.35 -1.35
CA GLY A 259 19.22 -10.64 -2.03
C GLY A 259 18.29 -11.76 -1.58
N ARG A 260 17.77 -11.74 -0.33
CA ARG A 260 16.86 -12.74 0.23
C ARG A 260 15.87 -12.10 1.20
N PRO A 261 14.74 -11.57 0.72
CA PRO A 261 13.77 -10.88 1.58
C PRO A 261 12.98 -11.78 2.54
N LEU A 262 12.76 -13.05 2.22
CA LEU A 262 11.91 -13.95 3.01
C LEU A 262 12.28 -14.06 4.50
N PRO A 263 13.56 -14.19 4.92
CA PRO A 263 13.91 -14.24 6.34
C PRO A 263 13.53 -12.97 7.10
N TRP A 264 13.56 -11.82 6.41
CA TRP A 264 13.16 -10.53 6.96
C TRP A 264 11.64 -10.42 7.06
N THR A 265 10.91 -10.69 5.98
CA THR A 265 9.44 -10.60 5.97
C THR A 265 8.80 -11.59 6.92
N ALA A 266 9.41 -12.75 7.16
CA ALA A 266 8.95 -13.73 8.15
C ALA A 266 8.92 -13.20 9.60
N ARG A 267 9.61 -12.09 9.91
CA ARG A 267 9.60 -11.45 11.23
C ARG A 267 8.41 -10.50 11.43
N TRP A 268 7.78 -10.05 10.34
CA TRP A 268 6.74 -9.02 10.38
C TRP A 268 5.53 -9.38 11.25
N PRO A 269 5.02 -10.61 11.30
CA PRO A 269 3.96 -10.99 12.23
C PRO A 269 4.28 -10.62 13.70
N ALA A 270 5.47 -10.95 14.14
CA ALA A 270 5.90 -10.68 15.53
C ALA A 270 6.13 -9.18 15.80
N LEU A 271 6.44 -8.39 14.78
CA LEU A 271 6.63 -6.95 14.89
C LEU A 271 5.31 -6.18 14.85
N MET A 272 4.42 -6.56 13.94
CA MET A 272 3.29 -5.73 13.54
C MET A 272 1.95 -6.21 14.12
N VAL A 273 1.80 -7.50 14.46
CA VAL A 273 0.53 -8.06 14.95
C VAL A 273 0.65 -8.40 16.43
N ARG A 274 0.61 -7.37 17.28
CA ARG A 274 0.61 -7.53 18.74
C ARG A 274 -0.69 -7.02 19.34
N PRO A 275 -1.26 -7.70 20.35
CA PRO A 275 -2.44 -7.22 21.04
C PRO A 275 -2.25 -5.80 21.59
N GLY A 276 -3.23 -4.93 21.36
CA GLY A 276 -3.19 -3.54 21.86
C GLY A 276 -2.25 -2.59 21.12
N HIS A 277 -1.48 -3.05 20.12
CA HIS A 277 -0.65 -2.15 19.31
C HIS A 277 -1.50 -1.33 18.33
N SER A 278 -1.21 -0.03 18.28
CA SER A 278 -1.73 0.85 17.23
C SER A 278 -0.97 0.63 15.91
N ALA A 279 -1.54 1.13 14.80
CA ALA A 279 -0.85 1.19 13.51
C ALA A 279 0.49 1.93 13.63
N GLY A 280 0.53 3.00 14.42
CA GLY A 280 1.76 3.72 14.71
C GLY A 280 2.81 2.90 15.44
N ALA A 281 2.42 2.10 16.44
CA ALA A 281 3.36 1.23 17.14
C ALA A 281 3.88 0.10 16.23
N ALA A 282 3.03 -0.44 15.35
CA ALA A 282 3.42 -1.44 14.36
C ALA A 282 4.42 -0.86 13.34
N LEU A 283 4.15 0.36 12.84
CA LEU A 283 5.02 1.07 11.92
C LEU A 283 6.40 1.36 12.55
N ASP A 284 6.44 1.85 13.79
CA ASP A 284 7.70 2.11 14.50
C ASP A 284 8.49 0.82 14.73
N ALA A 285 7.82 -0.28 15.10
CA ALA A 285 8.46 -1.58 15.28
C ALA A 285 9.09 -2.08 13.97
N LEU A 286 8.40 -1.93 12.84
CA LEU A 286 8.91 -2.29 11.52
C LEU A 286 10.18 -1.49 11.16
N PHE A 287 10.13 -0.16 11.29
CA PHE A 287 11.25 0.71 10.95
C PHE A 287 12.45 0.54 11.89
N ASN A 288 12.21 0.37 13.19
CA ASN A 288 13.28 0.16 14.16
C ASN A 288 13.97 -1.18 13.93
N ASP A 289 13.21 -2.25 13.72
CA ASP A 289 13.79 -3.57 13.45
C ASP A 289 14.57 -3.61 12.14
N TYR A 290 14.10 -2.89 11.10
CA TYR A 290 14.82 -2.75 9.85
C TYR A 290 16.15 -1.97 10.03
N ALA A 291 16.16 -0.93 10.88
CA ALA A 291 17.36 -0.16 11.19
C ALA A 291 18.38 -0.94 12.05
N ASP A 292 17.88 -1.68 13.04
CA ASP A 292 18.70 -2.40 14.03
C ASP A 292 19.19 -3.75 13.48
N HIS A 293 18.39 -4.39 12.63
CA HIS A 293 18.65 -5.72 12.09
C HIS A 293 18.33 -5.78 10.59
N PRO A 294 19.02 -5.00 9.76
CA PRO A 294 18.74 -4.91 8.33
C PRO A 294 18.87 -6.29 7.65
N PRO A 295 18.10 -6.54 6.58
CA PRO A 295 18.27 -7.73 5.77
C PRO A 295 19.69 -7.86 5.23
N ALA A 296 20.17 -9.09 5.07
CA ALA A 296 21.46 -9.33 4.45
C ALA A 296 21.46 -8.89 2.98
N ASN A 297 22.57 -8.29 2.54
CA ASN A 297 22.73 -7.76 1.18
C ASN A 297 21.64 -6.74 0.79
N LEU A 298 21.30 -5.88 1.75
CA LEU A 298 20.36 -4.79 1.51
C LEU A 298 20.92 -3.84 0.46
N HIS A 299 20.15 -3.57 -0.58
CA HIS A 299 20.37 -2.43 -1.44
C HIS A 299 19.88 -1.18 -0.70
N ILE A 300 20.65 -0.12 -0.78
CA ILE A 300 20.28 1.13 -0.12
C ILE A 300 19.24 1.79 -0.99
N ASP A 301 18.04 1.96 -0.43
CA ASP A 301 16.91 2.52 -1.13
C ASP A 301 16.08 3.43 -0.23
N ASN A 302 15.19 4.20 -0.84
CA ASN A 302 14.14 4.91 -0.16
C ASN A 302 13.15 3.90 0.45
N VAL A 303 12.54 4.23 1.57
CA VAL A 303 11.58 3.33 2.25
C VAL A 303 10.36 4.12 2.68
N THR A 304 9.22 3.72 2.15
CA THR A 304 7.92 4.32 2.47
C THR A 304 6.93 3.23 2.84
N ALA A 305 6.20 3.46 3.93
CA ALA A 305 5.18 2.55 4.40
C ALA A 305 3.97 3.26 4.98
N ILE A 306 2.79 2.69 4.74
CA ILE A 306 1.53 3.00 5.39
C ILE A 306 1.03 1.72 6.04
N VAL A 307 0.83 1.76 7.36
CA VAL A 307 0.21 0.67 8.13
C VAL A 307 -1.23 1.03 8.39
N MET A 308 -2.13 0.11 8.11
CA MET A 308 -3.56 0.23 8.35
C MET A 308 -4.06 -0.96 9.16
N ARG A 309 -4.91 -0.69 10.16
CA ARG A 309 -5.64 -1.68 10.95
C ARG A 309 -7.11 -1.28 11.03
N PHE A 310 -7.96 -2.28 11.01
CA PHE A 310 -9.37 -2.07 11.35
C PHE A 310 -9.49 -2.09 12.88
N ALA A 311 -10.09 -1.04 13.45
CA ALA A 311 -10.34 -1.00 14.89
C ALA A 311 -11.26 -2.18 15.24
N GLN A 312 -10.85 -2.98 16.20
CA GLN A 312 -11.77 -3.98 16.75
C GLN A 312 -12.91 -3.24 17.43
N PRO A 313 -14.17 -3.66 17.25
CA PRO A 313 -15.27 -3.14 18.05
C PRO A 313 -14.87 -3.32 19.54
N ALA A 314 -15.04 -2.25 20.33
CA ALA A 314 -14.82 -2.34 21.77
C ALA A 314 -15.53 -3.60 22.30
N PRO A 315 -14.90 -4.41 23.15
CA PRO A 315 -15.59 -5.56 23.73
C PRO A 315 -16.89 -5.06 24.34
N SER A 316 -18.00 -5.64 23.93
CA SER A 316 -19.31 -5.33 24.51
C SER A 316 -19.18 -5.43 26.02
N PRO A 317 -19.63 -4.43 26.79
CA PRO A 317 -19.60 -4.55 28.25
C PRO A 317 -20.27 -5.86 28.62
N ASP A 318 -19.56 -6.67 29.39
CA ASP A 318 -19.98 -8.00 29.79
C ASP A 318 -21.29 -7.87 30.57
N ILE A 319 -22.44 -8.20 29.95
CA ILE A 319 -23.79 -8.16 30.55
C ILE A 319 -23.95 -9.24 31.65
N ARG A 320 -22.87 -9.88 32.07
CA ARG A 320 -22.89 -10.96 33.08
C ARG A 320 -22.87 -10.49 34.53
N ASN A 321 -22.87 -9.17 34.78
CA ASN A 321 -22.86 -8.65 36.17
C ASN A 321 -24.07 -7.76 36.50
N LEU A 322 -25.24 -8.01 35.94
CA LEU A 322 -26.50 -7.46 36.43
C LEU A 322 -27.45 -8.66 36.63
N ASP A 323 -27.40 -9.28 37.78
CA ASP A 323 -28.47 -9.85 38.55
C ASP A 323 -27.99 -10.97 39.49
N GLU A 324 -27.38 -10.56 40.58
CA GLU A 324 -27.42 -11.35 41.85
C GLU A 324 -27.39 -10.36 43.02
N THR A 325 -28.35 -9.45 43.08
CA THR A 325 -28.69 -8.79 44.35
C THR A 325 -30.21 -8.59 44.38
N ALA A 326 -30.82 -9.28 45.36
CA ALA A 326 -32.11 -9.00 45.96
C ALA A 326 -33.36 -9.49 45.26
N LEU A 327 -33.68 -10.77 45.46
CA LEU A 327 -35.10 -11.13 45.69
C LEU A 327 -35.33 -11.17 47.21
N PRO A 328 -36.28 -10.42 47.79
CA PRO A 328 -36.65 -10.54 49.16
C PRO A 328 -37.46 -11.86 49.36
N ALA A 329 -37.06 -12.59 50.40
CA ALA A 329 -37.76 -13.80 50.84
C ALA A 329 -39.25 -13.48 51.13
N ALA A 330 -40.15 -14.02 50.34
CA ALA A 330 -41.58 -14.04 50.62
C ALA A 330 -41.84 -15.06 51.73
N SER A 331 -42.20 -14.56 52.90
CA SER A 331 -42.73 -15.30 54.03
C SER A 331 -44.08 -15.97 53.66
N ILE A 332 -44.13 -17.27 53.72
CA ILE A 332 -45.38 -18.06 53.67
C ILE A 332 -45.97 -18.11 55.08
N PRO A 333 -47.21 -17.67 55.31
CA PRO A 333 -47.89 -17.86 56.56
C PRO A 333 -48.39 -19.31 56.70
N PRO A 334 -48.48 -19.88 57.93
CA PRO A 334 -49.01 -21.22 58.17
C PRO A 334 -50.53 -21.17 58.23
N HIS A 335 -51.19 -22.05 57.45
CA HIS A 335 -52.58 -22.37 57.68
C HIS A 335 -52.76 -23.91 57.65
N PHE A 336 -53.27 -24.38 58.81
CA PHE A 336 -54.23 -25.44 59.10
C PHE A 336 -54.37 -26.59 58.11
#